data_4ba8fe784e2d7de96703fbcfc431a56e
#
_entry.id   4ba8fe784e2d7de96703fbcfc431a56e
#
_cell.length_a   1.000
_cell.length_b   1.000
_cell.length_c   1.000
_cell.angle_alpha   90.00
_cell.angle_beta   90.00
_cell.angle_gamma   90.00
#
_symmetry.space_group_name_H-M   'P 1'
#
loop_
_entity.id
_entity.type
_entity.pdbx_description
1 polymer ?
#
loop_
_entity_poly.entity_id
_entity_poly.type
_entity_poly.pdbx_seq_one_letter_code
_entity_poly.pdbx_strand_id
1 'polypeptide(L)'
;MWGEAAEVVPDDAARILFLMDDLGGGTGNHLLSMMKLWDKDKWHPEILSRAPLTARVGPDIPVRYLSSDGMVKLFPFPQIRDLGRIKNVIGERSPRIVHAYFFWSILFGRILKRMGKIRTLVENREDEGFSWGSHEYTWLRMTRGIPDRIICVSEAVRKVVLEREKLDEDRVVVIRNGVGPLPAAREGAVDTRRELGIGDDNLVVGMVANFNRSVKGVSLLLDAVPEIVRAVPAARFMLLGRGKEEKELREKARSLGIESSVLFAGYRPDISRFYEIMDVSALTSFSEGLSITLLESMRFGIPVVATRVGGNPEVIVDGDTGYLVPAGDVPAFASRTIKLLLDDDLRRRMGENARRHVEGNFLLRDVASRYLETYEGLISPGKIHQ
;
A
#
# COMPACT_ATOMS: atom_id res chain seq x y z
N MET A 1 12.61 -4.37 -24.15
CA MET A 1 11.59 -4.44 -25.22
C MET A 1 10.23 -4.53 -24.54
N TRP A 2 9.21 -3.87 -25.03
CA TRP A 2 7.83 -4.16 -24.66
C TRP A 2 7.61 -5.60 -25.10
N GLY A 3 6.99 -6.45 -24.26
CA GLY A 3 6.71 -7.84 -24.66
C GLY A 3 6.03 -7.86 -26.03
N GLU A 4 6.41 -8.80 -26.87
CA GLU A 4 6.00 -8.94 -28.28
C GLU A 4 4.50 -9.30 -28.44
N ALA A 5 3.62 -8.40 -28.07
CA ALA A 5 2.30 -8.27 -28.65
C ALA A 5 2.11 -6.79 -28.85
N ALA A 6 2.29 -6.32 -30.06
CA ALA A 6 1.80 -5.02 -30.48
C ALA A 6 0.27 -5.10 -30.41
N GLU A 7 -0.30 -4.95 -29.22
CA GLU A 7 -1.73 -4.75 -29.04
C GLU A 7 -2.10 -3.49 -29.83
N VAL A 8 -2.96 -3.64 -30.81
CA VAL A 8 -3.48 -2.50 -31.59
C VAL A 8 -4.33 -1.70 -30.63
N VAL A 9 -3.74 -0.62 -30.10
CA VAL A 9 -4.44 0.32 -29.23
C VAL A 9 -5.43 1.09 -30.07
N PRO A 10 -6.74 1.11 -29.77
CA PRO A 10 -7.70 1.94 -30.48
C PRO A 10 -7.24 3.38 -30.53
N ASP A 11 -7.43 4.08 -31.67
CA ASP A 11 -6.93 5.46 -31.88
C ASP A 11 -7.48 6.47 -30.86
N ASP A 12 -8.66 6.21 -30.28
CA ASP A 12 -9.35 7.02 -29.27
C ASP A 12 -9.04 6.63 -27.84
N ALA A 13 -8.38 5.50 -27.59
CA ALA A 13 -8.02 5.08 -26.25
C ALA A 13 -7.01 6.03 -25.59
N ALA A 14 -7.28 6.41 -24.35
CA ALA A 14 -6.40 7.27 -23.60
C ALA A 14 -5.24 6.46 -22.98
N ARG A 15 -4.02 6.67 -23.49
CA ARG A 15 -2.81 6.08 -22.90
C ARG A 15 -2.43 6.78 -21.61
N ILE A 16 -2.23 5.99 -20.55
CA ILE A 16 -1.75 6.45 -19.25
C ILE A 16 -0.43 5.75 -18.95
N LEU A 17 0.64 6.54 -18.82
CA LEU A 17 1.95 6.02 -18.44
C LEU A 17 2.18 6.21 -16.94
N PHE A 18 2.27 5.12 -16.20
CA PHE A 18 2.63 5.11 -14.79
C PHE A 18 4.15 5.08 -14.64
N LEU A 19 4.70 6.11 -13.99
CA LEU A 19 6.11 6.14 -13.61
C LEU A 19 6.24 5.69 -12.16
N MET A 20 7.04 4.65 -11.92
CA MET A 20 7.20 4.07 -10.59
C MET A 20 8.68 3.87 -10.25
N ASP A 21 9.06 4.19 -9.02
CA ASP A 21 10.41 3.89 -8.53
C ASP A 21 10.55 2.38 -8.26
N ASP A 22 9.50 1.78 -7.72
CA ASP A 22 9.37 0.35 -7.43
C ASP A 22 7.90 -0.07 -7.57
N LEU A 23 7.66 -1.22 -8.18
CA LEU A 23 6.32 -1.81 -8.32
C LEU A 23 6.04 -2.89 -7.25
N GLY A 24 6.95 -3.06 -6.29
CA GLY A 24 6.79 -4.05 -5.21
C GLY A 24 5.84 -3.62 -4.10
N GLY A 25 5.45 -4.61 -3.28
CA GLY A 25 4.64 -4.38 -2.08
C GLY A 25 3.17 -4.08 -2.33
N GLY A 26 2.52 -3.51 -1.32
CA GLY A 26 1.08 -3.24 -1.32
C GLY A 26 0.64 -2.26 -2.40
N THR A 27 1.35 -1.15 -2.58
CA THR A 27 1.05 -0.12 -3.59
C THR A 27 1.05 -0.68 -5.01
N GLY A 28 2.07 -1.46 -5.38
CA GLY A 28 2.15 -2.06 -6.71
C GLY A 28 1.02 -3.06 -6.96
N ASN A 29 0.75 -3.95 -5.99
CA ASN A 29 -0.34 -4.92 -6.09
C ASN A 29 -1.71 -4.24 -6.17
N HIS A 30 -1.93 -3.18 -5.40
CA HIS A 30 -3.16 -2.38 -5.42
C HIS A 30 -3.36 -1.73 -6.80
N LEU A 31 -2.33 -1.07 -7.34
CA LEU A 31 -2.36 -0.45 -8.66
C LEU A 31 -2.68 -1.47 -9.76
N LEU A 32 -1.98 -2.61 -9.77
CA LEU A 32 -2.23 -3.67 -10.75
C LEU A 32 -3.64 -4.25 -10.66
N SER A 33 -4.17 -4.39 -9.44
CA SER A 33 -5.54 -4.88 -9.22
C SER A 33 -6.58 -3.87 -9.68
N MET A 34 -6.32 -2.57 -9.48
CA MET A 34 -7.18 -1.48 -9.94
C MET A 34 -7.22 -1.41 -11.48
N MET A 35 -6.06 -1.51 -12.15
CA MET A 35 -5.98 -1.47 -13.62
C MET A 35 -6.74 -2.60 -14.30
N LYS A 36 -6.89 -3.76 -13.65
CA LYS A 36 -7.68 -4.89 -14.18
C LYS A 36 -9.18 -4.60 -14.25
N LEU A 37 -9.66 -3.59 -13.53
CA LEU A 37 -11.05 -3.17 -13.50
C LEU A 37 -11.38 -2.11 -14.57
N TRP A 38 -10.37 -1.60 -15.28
CA TRP A 38 -10.55 -0.56 -16.26
C TRP A 38 -11.02 -1.13 -17.60
N ASP A 39 -11.86 -0.36 -18.28
CA ASP A 39 -12.27 -0.62 -19.65
C ASP A 39 -11.06 -0.44 -20.59
N LYS A 40 -10.58 -1.52 -21.17
CA LYS A 40 -9.38 -1.56 -22.02
C LYS A 40 -9.59 -0.89 -23.37
N ASP A 41 -10.82 -0.78 -23.85
CA ASP A 41 -11.12 -0.07 -25.09
C ASP A 41 -11.01 1.45 -24.92
N LYS A 42 -11.18 1.94 -23.69
CA LYS A 42 -11.13 3.38 -23.36
C LYS A 42 -9.81 3.78 -22.72
N TRP A 43 -9.22 2.92 -21.90
CA TRP A 43 -8.05 3.23 -21.07
C TRP A 43 -6.92 2.23 -21.28
N HIS A 44 -5.75 2.74 -21.67
CA HIS A 44 -4.56 1.92 -21.92
C HIS A 44 -3.47 2.24 -20.89
N PRO A 45 -3.45 1.55 -19.71
CA PRO A 45 -2.40 1.73 -18.73
C PRO A 45 -1.12 1.02 -19.16
N GLU A 46 0.00 1.73 -19.05
CA GLU A 46 1.35 1.20 -19.24
C GLU A 46 2.20 1.56 -18.03
N ILE A 47 3.13 0.69 -17.62
CA ILE A 47 4.00 0.93 -16.47
C ILE A 47 5.45 1.03 -16.91
N LEU A 48 6.10 2.10 -16.47
CA LEU A 48 7.54 2.27 -16.57
C LEU A 48 8.13 2.28 -15.16
N SER A 49 8.74 1.16 -14.77
CA SER A 49 9.36 1.00 -13.47
C SER A 49 10.87 1.20 -13.53
N ARG A 50 11.43 1.87 -12.52
CA ARG A 50 12.88 2.04 -12.38
C ARG A 50 13.56 0.80 -11.84
N ALA A 51 12.89 0.05 -10.97
CA ALA A 51 13.39 -1.20 -10.42
C ALA A 51 12.74 -2.43 -11.07
N PRO A 52 13.46 -3.57 -11.14
CA PRO A 52 12.88 -4.84 -11.58
C PRO A 52 11.72 -5.25 -10.68
N LEU A 53 10.76 -5.97 -11.26
CA LEU A 53 9.57 -6.44 -10.53
C LEU A 53 9.92 -7.43 -9.43
N THR A 54 9.30 -7.18 -8.28
CA THR A 54 9.08 -8.20 -7.26
C THR A 54 7.63 -8.73 -7.27
N ALA A 55 6.72 -8.06 -7.99
CA ALA A 55 5.32 -8.45 -8.15
C ALA A 55 5.08 -9.27 -9.43
N ARG A 56 4.13 -10.21 -9.39
CA ARG A 56 3.66 -10.90 -10.61
C ARG A 56 2.70 -9.98 -11.36
N VAL A 57 3.17 -9.39 -12.45
CA VAL A 57 2.30 -8.68 -13.39
C VAL A 57 1.69 -9.70 -14.35
N GLY A 58 0.38 -9.64 -14.53
CA GLY A 58 -0.28 -10.43 -15.57
C GLY A 58 0.15 -9.95 -16.97
N PRO A 59 -0.03 -10.77 -18.01
CA PRO A 59 0.34 -10.43 -19.38
C PRO A 59 -0.42 -9.21 -19.94
N ASP A 60 -1.52 -8.84 -19.29
CA ASP A 60 -2.47 -7.84 -19.79
C ASP A 60 -2.05 -6.38 -19.56
N ILE A 61 -1.01 -6.13 -18.77
CA ILE A 61 -0.53 -4.77 -18.49
C ILE A 61 0.93 -4.65 -18.94
N PRO A 62 1.23 -3.84 -19.97
CA PRO A 62 2.58 -3.66 -20.47
C PRO A 62 3.48 -3.02 -19.40
N VAL A 63 4.58 -3.69 -19.05
CA VAL A 63 5.57 -3.19 -18.10
C VAL A 63 6.94 -3.12 -18.73
N ARG A 64 7.60 -2.00 -18.61
CA ARG A 64 8.99 -1.80 -19.04
C ARG A 64 9.86 -1.41 -17.84
N TYR A 65 11.11 -1.86 -17.86
CA TYR A 65 12.11 -1.51 -16.86
C TYR A 65 13.16 -0.56 -17.42
N LEU A 66 13.56 0.44 -16.63
CA LEU A 66 14.59 1.38 -17.04
C LEU A 66 16.01 0.81 -16.88
N SER A 67 16.25 -0.04 -15.90
CA SER A 67 17.58 -0.57 -15.61
C SER A 67 17.52 -2.02 -15.13
N SER A 68 18.46 -2.85 -15.60
CA SER A 68 18.77 -4.15 -15.03
C SER A 68 19.72 -4.04 -13.83
N ASP A 69 20.40 -2.91 -13.71
CA ASP A 69 21.41 -2.67 -12.68
C ASP A 69 20.76 -1.91 -11.54
N GLY A 70 20.70 -2.51 -10.35
CA GLY A 70 20.02 -2.00 -9.18
C GLY A 70 20.23 -0.50 -8.90
N MET A 71 19.29 0.10 -8.19
CA MET A 71 19.29 1.54 -7.85
C MET A 71 20.64 2.00 -7.31
N VAL A 72 21.44 2.68 -8.13
CA VAL A 72 22.59 3.45 -7.62
C VAL A 72 22.02 4.74 -7.03
N LYS A 73 22.03 4.81 -5.70
CA LYS A 73 21.65 6.02 -4.93
C LYS A 73 22.74 7.08 -5.09
N LEU A 74 22.68 7.87 -6.13
CA LEU A 74 23.48 9.10 -6.27
C LEU A 74 22.57 10.31 -6.01
N PHE A 75 22.44 10.69 -4.75
CA PHE A 75 21.93 12.01 -4.34
C PHE A 75 23.10 13.03 -4.43
N PRO A 76 22.90 14.25 -4.90
CA PRO A 76 21.64 14.97 -5.11
C PRO A 76 21.15 15.08 -6.56
N PHE A 77 21.80 14.45 -7.54
CA PHE A 77 21.45 14.60 -8.95
C PHE A 77 20.64 13.40 -9.45
N PRO A 78 19.45 13.66 -10.05
CA PRO A 78 18.71 12.61 -10.72
C PRO A 78 19.61 11.98 -11.78
N GLN A 79 19.55 10.65 -11.92
CA GLN A 79 20.35 9.98 -12.93
C GLN A 79 19.92 10.48 -14.31
N ILE A 80 20.76 11.27 -14.96
CA ILE A 80 20.50 11.90 -16.28
C ILE A 80 20.12 10.84 -17.33
N ARG A 81 20.69 9.63 -17.20
CA ARG A 81 20.37 8.49 -18.09
C ARG A 81 18.92 8.04 -17.94
N ASP A 82 18.37 7.99 -16.72
CA ASP A 82 16.98 7.60 -16.47
C ASP A 82 16.03 8.65 -17.04
N LEU A 83 16.34 9.94 -16.83
CA LEU A 83 15.55 11.03 -17.39
C LEU A 83 15.51 10.97 -18.93
N GLY A 84 16.65 10.68 -19.58
CA GLY A 84 16.73 10.49 -21.01
C GLY A 84 15.90 9.31 -21.51
N ARG A 85 15.95 8.19 -20.81
CA ARG A 85 15.18 6.97 -21.14
C ARG A 85 13.67 7.21 -20.96
N ILE A 86 13.25 7.85 -19.85
CA ILE A 86 11.85 8.21 -19.61
C ILE A 86 11.35 9.14 -20.72
N LYS A 87 12.13 10.16 -21.07
CA LYS A 87 11.82 11.11 -22.15
C LYS A 87 11.57 10.37 -23.48
N ASN A 88 12.43 9.40 -23.83
CA ASN A 88 12.30 8.63 -25.07
C ASN A 88 11.01 7.79 -25.06
N VAL A 89 10.71 7.08 -23.94
CA VAL A 89 9.46 6.31 -23.80
C VAL A 89 8.24 7.21 -23.93
N ILE A 90 8.25 8.39 -23.29
CA ILE A 90 7.14 9.37 -23.43
C ILE A 90 6.99 9.81 -24.89
N GLY A 91 8.08 10.06 -25.60
CA GLY A 91 8.05 10.41 -27.03
C GLY A 91 7.51 9.29 -27.91
N GLU A 92 7.92 8.04 -27.67
CA GLU A 92 7.46 6.87 -28.39
C GLU A 92 5.97 6.57 -28.15
N ARG A 93 5.52 6.71 -26.90
CA ARG A 93 4.16 6.30 -26.48
C ARG A 93 3.14 7.42 -26.56
N SER A 94 3.59 8.68 -26.50
CA SER A 94 2.73 9.86 -26.51
C SER A 94 1.54 9.77 -25.55
N PRO A 95 1.77 9.46 -24.23
CA PRO A 95 0.68 9.26 -23.29
C PRO A 95 -0.11 10.56 -23.10
N ARG A 96 -1.44 10.45 -22.96
CA ARG A 96 -2.29 11.59 -22.59
C ARG A 96 -2.04 12.03 -21.14
N ILE A 97 -1.76 11.06 -20.26
CA ILE A 97 -1.47 11.28 -18.84
C ILE A 97 -0.19 10.54 -18.47
N VAL A 98 0.68 11.22 -17.74
CA VAL A 98 1.77 10.58 -16.99
C VAL A 98 1.39 10.65 -15.52
N HIS A 99 1.35 9.48 -14.85
CA HIS A 99 1.04 9.38 -13.42
C HIS A 99 2.26 8.88 -12.67
N ALA A 100 2.82 9.71 -11.81
CA ALA A 100 4.08 9.46 -11.11
C ALA A 100 3.85 9.04 -9.66
N TYR A 101 4.50 7.95 -9.25
CA TYR A 101 4.52 7.42 -7.88
C TYR A 101 5.93 7.49 -7.31
N PHE A 102 6.04 7.82 -6.03
CA PHE A 102 7.29 7.95 -5.30
C PHE A 102 8.20 9.10 -5.77
N PHE A 103 9.19 9.43 -4.97
CA PHE A 103 9.94 10.67 -5.08
C PHE A 103 10.64 10.87 -6.43
N TRP A 104 11.40 9.89 -6.91
CA TRP A 104 12.18 10.06 -8.15
C TRP A 104 11.30 10.15 -9.39
N SER A 105 10.26 9.32 -9.47
CA SER A 105 9.29 9.37 -10.57
C SER A 105 8.53 10.70 -10.60
N ILE A 106 8.17 11.23 -9.43
CA ILE A 106 7.56 12.56 -9.27
C ILE A 106 8.52 13.64 -9.77
N LEU A 107 9.78 13.62 -9.34
CA LEU A 107 10.79 14.60 -9.74
C LEU A 107 11.02 14.58 -11.25
N PHE A 108 11.19 13.39 -11.84
CA PHE A 108 11.35 13.26 -13.30
C PHE A 108 10.10 13.70 -14.06
N GLY A 109 8.92 13.37 -13.57
CA GLY A 109 7.65 13.82 -14.13
C GLY A 109 7.59 15.37 -14.18
N ARG A 110 7.92 16.05 -13.07
CA ARG A 110 7.94 17.51 -13.00
C ARG A 110 8.97 18.14 -13.95
N ILE A 111 10.18 17.59 -14.01
CA ILE A 111 11.23 18.07 -14.93
C ILE A 111 10.75 17.96 -16.39
N LEU A 112 10.23 16.80 -16.79
CA LEU A 112 9.79 16.56 -18.16
C LEU A 112 8.55 17.37 -18.53
N LYS A 113 7.63 17.62 -17.60
CA LYS A 113 6.50 18.52 -17.81
C LYS A 113 6.96 19.96 -18.03
N ARG A 114 7.91 20.46 -17.21
CA ARG A 114 8.50 21.80 -17.41
C ARG A 114 9.23 21.93 -18.75
N MET A 115 9.78 20.83 -19.26
CA MET A 115 10.41 20.77 -20.60
C MET A 115 9.37 20.64 -21.74
N GLY A 116 8.08 20.68 -21.47
CA GLY A 116 6.99 20.51 -22.45
C GLY A 116 6.89 19.10 -23.05
N LYS A 117 7.42 18.07 -22.36
CA LYS A 117 7.40 16.68 -22.83
C LYS A 117 6.19 15.91 -22.28
N ILE A 118 5.55 16.39 -21.23
CA ILE A 118 4.35 15.81 -20.62
C ILE A 118 3.24 16.86 -20.72
N ARG A 119 2.07 16.46 -21.23
CA ARG A 119 0.88 17.32 -21.32
C ARG A 119 0.14 17.36 -19.98
N THR A 120 -0.14 16.22 -19.40
CA THR A 120 -0.86 16.08 -18.12
C THR A 120 -0.04 15.25 -17.16
N LEU A 121 0.28 15.80 -15.98
CA LEU A 121 1.02 15.12 -14.91
C LEU A 121 0.14 14.98 -13.68
N VAL A 122 -0.12 13.74 -13.30
CA VAL A 122 -0.75 13.36 -12.03
C VAL A 122 0.32 12.77 -11.11
N GLU A 123 0.23 13.03 -9.83
CA GLU A 123 1.16 12.50 -8.84
C GLU A 123 0.39 11.79 -7.72
N ASN A 124 0.94 10.69 -7.19
CA ASN A 124 0.38 9.99 -6.05
C ASN A 124 1.21 10.20 -4.78
N ARG A 125 0.54 10.28 -3.63
CA ARG A 125 1.13 10.32 -2.30
C ARG A 125 0.62 9.13 -1.49
N GLU A 126 1.51 8.17 -1.27
CA GLU A 126 1.22 6.88 -0.66
C GLU A 126 1.49 6.82 0.85
N ASP A 127 2.21 7.81 1.36
CA ASP A 127 2.53 7.93 2.79
C ASP A 127 2.75 9.40 3.19
N GLU A 128 2.97 9.64 4.47
CA GLU A 128 3.24 10.97 5.02
C GLU A 128 4.66 11.49 4.70
N GLY A 129 5.38 10.82 3.80
CA GLY A 129 6.75 11.19 3.42
C GLY A 129 7.75 10.96 4.55
N PHE A 130 7.56 9.92 5.35
CA PHE A 130 8.43 9.61 6.50
C PHE A 130 9.89 9.37 6.10
N SER A 131 10.14 8.95 4.85
CA SER A 131 11.50 8.75 4.30
C SER A 131 12.08 9.98 3.61
N TRP A 132 11.33 11.10 3.54
CA TRP A 132 11.74 12.32 2.87
C TRP A 132 12.34 13.31 3.86
N GLY A 133 13.51 13.83 3.50
CA GLY A 133 14.18 14.87 4.27
C GLY A 133 13.84 16.30 3.80
N SER A 134 14.51 17.29 4.38
CA SER A 134 14.31 18.70 4.05
C SER A 134 14.64 19.03 2.58
N HIS A 135 15.57 18.30 1.97
CA HIS A 135 15.96 18.49 0.58
C HIS A 135 14.84 18.10 -0.39
N GLU A 136 14.22 16.93 -0.18
CA GLU A 136 13.10 16.46 -0.99
C GLU A 136 11.93 17.44 -0.91
N TYR A 137 11.55 17.89 0.27
CA TYR A 137 10.49 18.88 0.44
C TYR A 137 10.84 20.24 -0.18
N THR A 138 12.11 20.64 -0.16
CA THR A 138 12.54 21.88 -0.82
C THR A 138 12.30 21.80 -2.33
N TRP A 139 12.70 20.70 -2.98
CA TRP A 139 12.44 20.46 -4.39
C TRP A 139 10.96 20.44 -4.72
N LEU A 140 10.16 19.76 -3.91
CA LEU A 140 8.71 19.68 -4.10
C LEU A 140 8.05 21.06 -3.99
N ARG A 141 8.48 21.91 -3.06
CA ARG A 141 7.99 23.29 -2.93
C ARG A 141 8.37 24.17 -4.13
N MET A 142 9.63 24.10 -4.57
CA MET A 142 10.09 24.90 -5.72
C MET A 142 9.36 24.54 -7.02
N THR A 143 8.83 23.34 -7.10
CA THR A 143 8.15 22.80 -8.29
C THR A 143 6.65 22.58 -8.07
N ARG A 144 6.05 23.14 -7.00
CA ARG A 144 4.68 22.88 -6.57
C ARG A 144 3.59 23.19 -7.62
N GLY A 145 3.81 24.17 -8.48
CA GLY A 145 2.86 24.58 -9.53
C GLY A 145 2.88 23.69 -10.78
N ILE A 146 3.75 22.67 -10.86
CA ILE A 146 3.94 21.88 -12.07
C ILE A 146 2.90 20.76 -12.26
N PRO A 147 2.55 19.92 -11.24
CA PRO A 147 1.56 18.88 -11.42
C PRO A 147 0.15 19.44 -11.63
N ASP A 148 -0.63 18.79 -12.48
CA ASP A 148 -2.05 19.17 -12.71
C ASP A 148 -2.94 18.67 -11.59
N ARG A 149 -2.62 17.49 -11.02
CA ARG A 149 -3.36 16.89 -9.92
C ARG A 149 -2.43 16.07 -9.03
N ILE A 150 -2.73 16.10 -7.73
CA ILE A 150 -2.06 15.25 -6.74
C ILE A 150 -3.15 14.44 -6.05
N ILE A 151 -2.99 13.12 -6.04
CA ILE A 151 -3.88 12.17 -5.39
C ILE A 151 -3.21 11.74 -4.09
N CYS A 152 -3.90 11.92 -2.97
CA CYS A 152 -3.47 11.47 -1.65
C CYS A 152 -4.33 10.28 -1.20
N VAL A 153 -3.72 9.26 -0.62
CA VAL A 153 -4.45 8.05 -0.20
C VAL A 153 -5.26 8.22 1.10
N SER A 154 -5.14 9.37 1.77
CA SER A 154 -5.90 9.70 3.00
C SER A 154 -5.92 11.20 3.24
N GLU A 155 -6.84 11.68 4.10
CA GLU A 155 -6.85 13.07 4.57
C GLU A 155 -5.61 13.40 5.40
N ALA A 156 -5.09 12.43 6.16
CA ALA A 156 -3.85 12.58 6.90
C ALA A 156 -2.68 12.89 5.96
N VAL A 157 -2.55 12.15 4.86
CA VAL A 157 -1.53 12.40 3.82
C VAL A 157 -1.78 13.76 3.15
N ARG A 158 -3.04 14.08 2.79
CA ARG A 158 -3.40 15.37 2.21
C ARG A 158 -2.95 16.54 3.09
N LYS A 159 -3.22 16.47 4.40
CA LYS A 159 -2.82 17.49 5.36
C LYS A 159 -1.30 17.71 5.35
N VAL A 160 -0.52 16.64 5.42
CA VAL A 160 0.96 16.72 5.39
C VAL A 160 1.45 17.33 4.07
N VAL A 161 0.86 16.94 2.95
CA VAL A 161 1.21 17.45 1.62
C VAL A 161 0.95 18.95 1.50
N LEU A 162 -0.23 19.42 1.90
CA LEU A 162 -0.57 20.83 1.89
C LEU A 162 0.35 21.66 2.81
N GLU A 163 0.63 21.16 4.01
CA GLU A 163 1.49 21.84 4.98
C GLU A 163 2.95 21.88 4.54
N ARG A 164 3.50 20.78 4.06
CA ARG A 164 4.93 20.64 3.76
C ARG A 164 5.31 21.07 2.35
N GLU A 165 4.47 20.80 1.35
CA GLU A 165 4.74 21.16 -0.05
C GLU A 165 4.16 22.53 -0.43
N LYS A 166 3.28 23.12 0.42
CA LYS A 166 2.63 24.44 0.18
C LYS A 166 1.85 24.47 -1.14
N LEU A 167 1.10 23.42 -1.40
CA LEU A 167 0.27 23.26 -2.59
C LEU A 167 -1.05 24.01 -2.48
N ASP A 168 -1.64 24.33 -3.64
CA ASP A 168 -3.00 24.84 -3.74
C ASP A 168 -3.99 23.69 -3.51
N GLU A 169 -4.99 23.89 -2.66
CA GLU A 169 -5.94 22.82 -2.25
C GLU A 169 -6.74 22.24 -3.41
N ASP A 170 -7.06 23.06 -4.40
CA ASP A 170 -7.82 22.67 -5.61
C ASP A 170 -7.08 21.64 -6.47
N ARG A 171 -5.75 21.53 -6.32
CA ARG A 171 -4.92 20.52 -7.00
C ARG A 171 -4.81 19.21 -6.29
N VAL A 172 -5.23 19.14 -5.02
CA VAL A 172 -5.05 17.96 -4.17
C VAL A 172 -6.39 17.30 -3.92
N VAL A 173 -6.51 16.03 -4.31
CA VAL A 173 -7.70 15.20 -4.08
C VAL A 173 -7.36 14.01 -3.22
N VAL A 174 -8.32 13.54 -2.43
CA VAL A 174 -8.17 12.31 -1.65
C VAL A 174 -8.94 11.19 -2.35
N ILE A 175 -8.20 10.16 -2.76
CA ILE A 175 -8.75 8.90 -3.23
C ILE A 175 -8.16 7.80 -2.34
N ARG A 176 -8.96 7.34 -1.38
CA ARG A 176 -8.54 6.31 -0.42
C ARG A 176 -8.24 4.99 -1.13
N ASN A 177 -7.28 4.24 -0.62
CA ASN A 177 -7.05 2.87 -1.07
C ASN A 177 -8.29 2.01 -0.87
N GLY A 178 -8.44 0.98 -1.67
CA GLY A 178 -9.55 0.03 -1.60
C GLY A 178 -9.06 -1.41 -1.71
N VAL A 179 -9.99 -2.33 -1.46
CA VAL A 179 -9.72 -3.77 -1.60
C VAL A 179 -10.65 -4.41 -2.60
N GLY A 180 -10.10 -5.37 -3.33
CA GLY A 180 -10.84 -6.19 -4.27
C GLY A 180 -11.81 -7.17 -3.59
N PRO A 181 -12.56 -7.95 -4.36
CA PRO A 181 -13.37 -9.02 -3.83
C PRO A 181 -12.50 -10.04 -3.09
N LEU A 182 -13.09 -10.67 -2.06
CA LEU A 182 -12.43 -11.84 -1.47
C LEU A 182 -12.20 -12.88 -2.56
N PRO A 183 -11.04 -13.52 -2.60
CA PRO A 183 -10.86 -14.69 -3.44
C PRO A 183 -11.90 -15.74 -3.04
N ALA A 184 -12.32 -16.57 -4.02
CA ALA A 184 -13.21 -17.68 -3.71
C ALA A 184 -12.58 -18.52 -2.59
N ALA A 185 -13.38 -18.88 -1.58
CA ALA A 185 -12.94 -19.70 -0.47
C ALA A 185 -12.24 -20.96 -1.02
N ARG A 186 -10.95 -21.07 -0.74
CA ARG A 186 -10.22 -22.31 -1.03
C ARG A 186 -10.31 -23.18 0.21
N GLU A 187 -10.65 -24.44 0.02
CA GLU A 187 -10.50 -25.45 1.06
C GLU A 187 -9.04 -25.47 1.53
N GLY A 188 -8.72 -24.84 2.66
CA GLY A 188 -7.31 -24.71 3.01
C GLY A 188 -6.97 -24.15 4.39
N ALA A 189 -7.91 -23.68 5.19
CA ALA A 189 -7.61 -23.15 6.52
C ALA A 189 -6.96 -24.24 7.42
N VAL A 190 -7.49 -25.46 7.41
CA VAL A 190 -6.95 -26.61 8.16
C VAL A 190 -5.54 -26.96 7.66
N ASP A 191 -5.33 -26.98 6.35
CA ASP A 191 -4.02 -27.28 5.76
C ASP A 191 -3.00 -26.18 6.05
N THR A 192 -3.44 -24.93 6.07
CA THR A 192 -2.58 -23.79 6.42
C THR A 192 -2.14 -23.85 7.89
N ARG A 193 -3.05 -24.17 8.82
CA ARG A 193 -2.69 -24.35 10.23
C ARG A 193 -1.70 -25.51 10.40
N ARG A 194 -1.93 -26.64 9.74
CA ARG A 194 -1.04 -27.81 9.76
C ARG A 194 0.34 -27.49 9.18
N GLU A 195 0.40 -26.80 8.03
CA GLU A 195 1.65 -26.35 7.41
C GLU A 195 2.50 -25.52 8.38
N LEU A 196 1.83 -24.69 9.18
CA LEU A 196 2.47 -23.78 10.11
C LEU A 196 2.70 -24.35 11.53
N GLY A 197 2.26 -25.57 11.78
CA GLY A 197 2.33 -26.19 13.12
C GLY A 197 1.44 -25.48 14.16
N ILE A 198 0.34 -24.85 13.73
CA ILE A 198 -0.61 -24.17 14.60
C ILE A 198 -1.73 -25.15 14.95
N GLY A 199 -1.88 -25.44 16.24
CA GLY A 199 -2.94 -26.33 16.75
C GLY A 199 -4.33 -25.69 16.63
N ASP A 200 -5.37 -26.56 16.66
CA ASP A 200 -6.76 -26.10 16.50
C ASP A 200 -7.22 -25.16 17.63
N ASP A 201 -6.72 -25.34 18.85
CA ASP A 201 -7.03 -24.52 20.02
C ASP A 201 -6.21 -23.22 20.08
N ASN A 202 -5.26 -23.01 19.16
CA ASN A 202 -4.47 -21.80 19.14
C ASN A 202 -5.25 -20.60 18.57
N LEU A 203 -5.08 -19.44 19.19
CA LEU A 203 -5.59 -18.15 18.71
C LEU A 203 -4.47 -17.41 17.97
N VAL A 204 -4.72 -17.01 16.73
CA VAL A 204 -3.71 -16.44 15.83
C VAL A 204 -3.80 -14.92 15.74
N VAL A 205 -2.76 -14.25 16.21
CA VAL A 205 -2.54 -12.82 15.96
C VAL A 205 -1.63 -12.69 14.74
N GLY A 206 -2.16 -12.19 13.61
CA GLY A 206 -1.41 -12.08 12.37
C GLY A 206 -0.94 -10.66 12.10
N MET A 207 0.28 -10.50 11.57
CA MET A 207 0.79 -9.25 11.05
C MET A 207 1.38 -9.44 9.66
N VAL A 208 0.92 -8.65 8.70
CA VAL A 208 1.48 -8.60 7.34
C VAL A 208 2.29 -7.33 7.17
N ALA A 209 3.60 -7.45 7.01
CA ALA A 209 4.49 -6.29 6.96
C ALA A 209 5.72 -6.50 6.07
N ASN A 210 6.29 -5.40 5.58
CA ASN A 210 7.59 -5.40 4.91
C ASN A 210 8.69 -5.15 5.97
N PHE A 211 9.56 -6.13 6.20
CA PHE A 211 10.62 -6.06 7.20
C PHE A 211 11.87 -5.27 6.74
N ASN A 212 11.79 -4.58 5.60
CA ASN A 212 12.80 -3.57 5.21
C ASN A 212 12.49 -2.18 5.78
N ARG A 213 11.34 -2.02 6.47
CA ARG A 213 10.82 -0.72 6.90
C ARG A 213 10.47 -0.78 8.39
N SER A 214 11.41 -0.35 9.24
CA SER A 214 11.24 -0.29 10.70
C SER A 214 9.98 0.48 11.13
N VAL A 215 9.55 1.41 10.29
CA VAL A 215 8.29 2.16 10.47
C VAL A 215 7.06 1.26 10.61
N LYS A 216 7.10 0.01 10.16
CA LYS A 216 6.01 -0.96 10.33
C LYS A 216 5.87 -1.50 11.75
N GLY A 217 6.86 -1.25 12.62
CA GLY A 217 6.77 -1.52 14.04
C GLY A 217 6.67 -3.01 14.42
N VAL A 218 7.22 -3.93 13.61
CA VAL A 218 7.23 -5.36 13.94
C VAL A 218 7.90 -5.61 15.29
N SER A 219 8.95 -4.84 15.60
CA SER A 219 9.62 -4.88 16.90
C SER A 219 8.71 -4.53 18.08
N LEU A 220 7.77 -3.60 17.90
CA LEU A 220 6.78 -3.22 18.93
C LEU A 220 5.78 -4.37 19.17
N LEU A 221 5.35 -5.07 18.12
CA LEU A 221 4.52 -6.27 18.28
C LEU A 221 5.25 -7.29 19.16
N LEU A 222 6.53 -7.57 18.88
CA LEU A 222 7.32 -8.53 19.65
C LEU A 222 7.43 -8.14 21.13
N ASP A 223 7.52 -6.85 21.46
CA ASP A 223 7.54 -6.36 22.85
C ASP A 223 6.22 -6.64 23.58
N ALA A 224 5.09 -6.71 22.89
CA ALA A 224 3.79 -7.01 23.49
C ALA A 224 3.54 -8.52 23.70
N VAL A 225 4.24 -9.39 22.97
CA VAL A 225 4.02 -10.85 23.03
C VAL A 225 4.14 -11.45 24.43
N PRO A 226 5.16 -11.11 25.26
CA PRO A 226 5.29 -11.72 26.58
C PRO A 226 4.08 -11.50 27.48
N GLU A 227 3.50 -10.30 27.46
CA GLU A 227 2.31 -9.97 28.23
C GLU A 227 1.07 -10.70 27.70
N ILE A 228 0.91 -10.74 26.37
CA ILE A 228 -0.25 -11.39 25.74
C ILE A 228 -0.20 -12.90 25.98
N VAL A 229 0.93 -13.56 25.82
CA VAL A 229 1.08 -15.02 26.02
C VAL A 229 0.89 -15.40 27.49
N ARG A 230 1.31 -14.53 28.44
CA ARG A 230 1.05 -14.74 29.87
C ARG A 230 -0.45 -14.76 30.16
N ALA A 231 -1.23 -13.86 29.54
CA ALA A 231 -2.67 -13.78 29.72
C ALA A 231 -3.43 -14.84 28.90
N VAL A 232 -2.93 -15.19 27.72
CA VAL A 232 -3.54 -16.13 26.76
C VAL A 232 -2.48 -17.10 26.25
N PRO A 233 -2.18 -18.20 26.95
CA PRO A 233 -1.12 -19.15 26.56
C PRO A 233 -1.34 -19.81 25.20
N ALA A 234 -2.59 -19.86 24.72
CA ALA A 234 -2.96 -20.37 23.40
C ALA A 234 -2.61 -19.39 22.25
N ALA A 235 -2.23 -18.15 22.54
CA ALA A 235 -1.93 -17.16 21.51
C ALA A 235 -0.67 -17.55 20.71
N ARG A 236 -0.76 -17.41 19.39
CA ARG A 236 0.35 -17.57 18.42
C ARG A 236 0.43 -16.33 17.55
N PHE A 237 1.64 -15.89 17.28
CA PHE A 237 1.89 -14.69 16.49
C PHE A 237 2.46 -15.08 15.14
N MET A 238 1.75 -14.78 14.06
CA MET A 238 2.14 -15.10 12.71
C MET A 238 2.61 -13.83 11.98
N LEU A 239 3.90 -13.76 11.66
CA LEU A 239 4.53 -12.65 10.95
C LEU A 239 4.72 -13.01 9.47
N LEU A 240 3.98 -12.35 8.62
CA LEU A 240 3.99 -12.54 7.16
C LEU A 240 4.75 -11.40 6.49
N GLY A 241 5.83 -11.75 5.81
CA GLY A 241 6.68 -10.80 5.12
C GLY A 241 8.14 -11.22 5.09
N ARG A 242 8.98 -10.35 4.56
CA ARG A 242 10.43 -10.54 4.50
C ARG A 242 11.14 -9.19 4.50
N GLY A 243 12.41 -9.18 4.84
CA GLY A 243 13.25 -7.99 4.74
C GLY A 243 14.52 -8.10 5.54
N LYS A 244 15.35 -7.05 5.43
CA LYS A 244 16.69 -6.99 6.05
C LYS A 244 16.66 -7.06 7.59
N GLU A 245 15.56 -6.63 8.21
CA GLU A 245 15.39 -6.60 9.67
C GLU A 245 15.01 -7.97 10.25
N GLU A 246 14.71 -8.99 9.41
CA GLU A 246 14.23 -10.28 9.89
C GLU A 246 15.18 -10.96 10.87
N LYS A 247 16.50 -10.86 10.63
CA LYS A 247 17.52 -11.43 11.53
C LYS A 247 17.44 -10.80 12.93
N GLU A 248 17.38 -9.47 12.99
CA GLU A 248 17.29 -8.70 14.25
C GLU A 248 15.97 -8.99 14.98
N LEU A 249 14.87 -9.12 14.23
CA LEU A 249 13.57 -9.47 14.80
C LEU A 249 13.57 -10.89 15.40
N ARG A 250 14.19 -11.87 14.75
CA ARG A 250 14.36 -13.22 15.29
C ARG A 250 15.26 -13.24 16.54
N GLU A 251 16.35 -12.49 16.55
CA GLU A 251 17.23 -12.32 17.72
C GLU A 251 16.46 -11.68 18.88
N LYS A 252 15.61 -10.70 18.61
CA LYS A 252 14.74 -10.07 19.61
C LYS A 252 13.72 -11.08 20.15
N ALA A 253 13.06 -11.86 19.31
CA ALA A 253 12.13 -12.91 19.77
C ALA A 253 12.83 -13.92 20.70
N ARG A 254 14.07 -14.30 20.39
CA ARG A 254 14.90 -15.16 21.23
C ARG A 254 15.23 -14.51 22.57
N SER A 255 15.66 -13.27 22.57
CA SER A 255 16.02 -12.53 23.79
C SER A 255 14.84 -12.34 24.74
N LEU A 256 13.62 -12.27 24.20
CA LEU A 256 12.37 -12.18 24.95
C LEU A 256 11.82 -13.55 25.38
N GLY A 257 12.41 -14.66 24.94
CA GLY A 257 11.97 -16.02 25.26
C GLY A 257 10.62 -16.40 24.64
N ILE A 258 10.27 -15.80 23.49
CA ILE A 258 8.96 -15.97 22.82
C ILE A 258 9.02 -16.76 21.52
N GLU A 259 10.13 -17.42 21.19
CA GLU A 259 10.33 -18.14 19.93
C GLU A 259 9.24 -19.21 19.67
N SER A 260 8.77 -19.88 20.71
CA SER A 260 7.72 -20.90 20.59
C SER A 260 6.34 -20.32 20.28
N SER A 261 6.14 -19.03 20.50
CA SER A 261 4.87 -18.35 20.28
C SER A 261 4.85 -17.49 19.01
N VAL A 262 6.03 -17.23 18.39
CA VAL A 262 6.16 -16.37 17.22
C VAL A 262 6.64 -17.15 16.00
N LEU A 263 5.84 -17.11 14.95
CA LEU A 263 6.10 -17.76 13.69
C LEU A 263 6.43 -16.73 12.61
N PHE A 264 7.64 -16.75 12.08
CA PHE A 264 8.03 -16.00 10.88
C PHE A 264 7.69 -16.83 9.65
N ALA A 265 6.51 -16.59 9.08
CA ALA A 265 5.96 -17.37 7.98
C ALA A 265 6.55 -16.99 6.60
N GLY A 266 7.38 -15.93 6.53
CA GLY A 266 8.02 -15.46 5.31
C GLY A 266 7.07 -14.72 4.37
N TYR A 267 7.56 -14.42 3.16
CA TYR A 267 6.73 -13.80 2.11
C TYR A 267 5.81 -14.85 1.48
N ARG A 268 4.52 -14.54 1.43
CA ARG A 268 3.48 -15.43 0.89
C ARG A 268 2.70 -14.71 -0.21
N PRO A 269 2.78 -15.17 -1.47
CA PRO A 269 2.01 -14.59 -2.58
C PRO A 269 0.51 -14.95 -2.51
N ASP A 270 0.16 -16.03 -1.82
CA ASP A 270 -1.18 -16.55 -1.57
C ASP A 270 -1.70 -16.12 -0.20
N ILE A 271 -1.60 -14.83 0.10
CA ILE A 271 -1.85 -14.24 1.42
C ILE A 271 -3.26 -14.53 1.98
N SER A 272 -4.24 -14.75 1.11
CA SER A 272 -5.65 -14.94 1.50
C SER A 272 -5.84 -16.10 2.48
N ARG A 273 -5.20 -17.24 2.26
CA ARG A 273 -5.32 -18.41 3.15
C ARG A 273 -4.73 -18.17 4.55
N PHE A 274 -3.84 -17.20 4.67
CA PHE A 274 -3.28 -16.81 5.98
C PHE A 274 -4.21 -15.87 6.72
N TYR A 275 -4.94 -14.99 6.00
CA TYR A 275 -6.01 -14.21 6.63
C TYR A 275 -7.12 -15.13 7.17
N GLU A 276 -7.47 -16.21 6.48
CA GLU A 276 -8.51 -17.17 6.90
C GLU A 276 -8.26 -17.82 8.27
N ILE A 277 -7.00 -17.87 8.72
CA ILE A 277 -6.63 -18.46 10.01
C ILE A 277 -6.33 -17.45 11.11
N MET A 278 -6.44 -16.15 10.83
CA MET A 278 -6.20 -15.10 11.83
C MET A 278 -7.45 -14.84 12.66
N ASP A 279 -7.28 -14.74 13.96
CA ASP A 279 -8.30 -14.32 14.91
C ASP A 279 -8.27 -12.81 15.15
N VAL A 280 -7.08 -12.22 15.16
CA VAL A 280 -6.84 -10.78 15.32
C VAL A 280 -5.74 -10.35 14.36
N SER A 281 -5.90 -9.21 13.71
CA SER A 281 -4.84 -8.59 12.91
C SER A 281 -4.15 -7.47 13.69
N ALA A 282 -2.82 -7.46 13.63
CA ALA A 282 -1.95 -6.47 14.26
C ALA A 282 -1.38 -5.48 13.23
N LEU A 283 -1.44 -4.19 13.54
CA LEU A 283 -0.80 -3.14 12.73
C LEU A 283 -0.12 -2.12 13.66
N THR A 284 1.14 -2.34 13.98
CA THR A 284 1.90 -1.60 14.98
C THR A 284 2.77 -0.48 14.40
N SER A 285 2.39 0.06 13.25
CA SER A 285 3.17 1.02 12.48
C SER A 285 3.35 2.36 13.20
N PHE A 286 4.47 3.04 12.92
CA PHE A 286 4.74 4.42 13.37
C PHE A 286 4.28 5.49 12.36
N SER A 287 4.07 5.11 11.10
CA SER A 287 3.48 5.95 10.06
C SER A 287 2.82 5.08 8.99
N GLU A 288 1.70 5.53 8.49
CA GLU A 288 0.94 4.91 7.39
C GLU A 288 0.34 6.00 6.50
N GLY A 289 0.21 5.72 5.20
CA GLY A 289 -0.67 6.52 4.35
C GLY A 289 -2.12 6.12 4.55
N LEU A 290 -2.50 4.97 3.98
CA LEU A 290 -3.70 4.20 4.28
C LEU A 290 -3.38 2.73 4.02
N SER A 291 -3.36 1.93 5.07
CA SER A 291 -2.84 0.56 5.01
C SER A 291 -3.75 -0.39 4.23
N ILE A 292 -3.24 -0.98 3.16
CA ILE A 292 -3.94 -2.00 2.37
C ILE A 292 -4.14 -3.27 3.20
N THR A 293 -3.13 -3.68 3.99
CA THR A 293 -3.24 -4.87 4.85
C THR A 293 -4.30 -4.70 5.94
N LEU A 294 -4.55 -3.47 6.40
CA LEU A 294 -5.66 -3.14 7.29
C LEU A 294 -7.00 -3.43 6.60
N LEU A 295 -7.19 -2.88 5.40
CA LEU A 295 -8.40 -3.09 4.61
C LEU A 295 -8.63 -4.57 4.27
N GLU A 296 -7.56 -5.29 3.91
CA GLU A 296 -7.61 -6.73 3.65
C GLU A 296 -8.06 -7.50 4.89
N SER A 297 -7.43 -7.28 6.05
CA SER A 297 -7.82 -7.93 7.31
C SER A 297 -9.29 -7.70 7.64
N MET A 298 -9.74 -6.45 7.58
CA MET A 298 -11.12 -6.08 7.85
C MET A 298 -12.08 -6.72 6.84
N ARG A 299 -11.69 -6.82 5.57
CA ARG A 299 -12.47 -7.49 4.52
C ARG A 299 -12.67 -8.98 4.81
N PHE A 300 -11.68 -9.64 5.41
CA PHE A 300 -11.80 -11.04 5.88
C PHE A 300 -12.64 -11.17 7.16
N GLY A 301 -13.13 -10.07 7.72
CA GLY A 301 -13.90 -10.09 8.98
C GLY A 301 -13.00 -10.28 10.21
N ILE A 302 -11.74 -9.89 10.12
CA ILE A 302 -10.79 -9.99 11.22
C ILE A 302 -10.74 -8.63 11.93
N PRO A 303 -11.02 -8.57 13.25
CA PRO A 303 -10.87 -7.35 14.01
C PRO A 303 -9.40 -6.96 14.09
N VAL A 304 -9.12 -5.65 14.03
CA VAL A 304 -7.75 -5.14 13.97
C VAL A 304 -7.42 -4.37 15.24
N VAL A 305 -6.21 -4.59 15.77
CA VAL A 305 -5.60 -3.68 16.75
C VAL A 305 -4.50 -2.91 16.03
N ALA A 306 -4.70 -1.61 15.82
CA ALA A 306 -3.80 -0.76 15.05
C ALA A 306 -3.34 0.46 15.83
N THR A 307 -2.16 0.97 15.48
CA THR A 307 -1.70 2.27 15.96
C THR A 307 -2.47 3.40 15.29
N ARG A 308 -2.74 4.47 16.05
CA ARG A 308 -3.47 5.68 15.63
C ARG A 308 -2.53 6.61 14.84
N VAL A 309 -2.15 6.20 13.63
CA VAL A 309 -1.23 6.94 12.74
C VAL A 309 -1.79 7.05 11.32
N GLY A 310 -1.42 8.10 10.63
CA GLY A 310 -1.79 8.32 9.23
C GLY A 310 -3.29 8.13 8.97
N GLY A 311 -3.62 7.39 7.93
CA GLY A 311 -4.99 7.08 7.53
C GLY A 311 -5.69 5.98 8.33
N ASN A 312 -5.05 5.32 9.32
CA ASN A 312 -5.69 4.26 10.11
C ASN A 312 -6.99 4.74 10.82
N PRO A 313 -7.05 5.97 11.41
CA PRO A 313 -8.27 6.49 12.00
C PRO A 313 -9.39 6.81 11.00
N GLU A 314 -9.08 6.85 9.70
CA GLU A 314 -10.08 7.06 8.65
C GLU A 314 -10.78 5.75 8.26
N VAL A 315 -10.19 4.62 8.65
CA VAL A 315 -10.69 3.27 8.34
C VAL A 315 -11.30 2.60 9.56
N ILE A 316 -10.66 2.71 10.73
CA ILE A 316 -11.12 2.05 11.94
C ILE A 316 -12.07 2.96 12.73
N VAL A 317 -13.27 2.48 12.98
CA VAL A 317 -14.18 3.02 14.00
C VAL A 317 -13.79 2.38 15.33
N ASP A 318 -13.09 3.16 16.19
CA ASP A 318 -12.48 2.66 17.43
C ASP A 318 -13.52 2.07 18.40
N GLY A 319 -13.32 0.82 18.79
CA GLY A 319 -14.22 0.05 19.64
C GLY A 319 -15.37 -0.65 18.92
N ASP A 320 -15.58 -0.40 17.61
CA ASP A 320 -16.64 -1.01 16.80
C ASP A 320 -16.10 -1.92 15.70
N THR A 321 -15.17 -1.42 14.86
CA THR A 321 -14.58 -2.20 13.76
C THR A 321 -13.13 -2.64 14.04
N GLY A 322 -12.56 -2.23 15.15
CA GLY A 322 -11.20 -2.50 15.61
C GLY A 322 -10.84 -1.61 16.78
N TYR A 323 -9.60 -1.67 17.20
CA TYR A 323 -9.05 -0.79 18.23
C TYR A 323 -7.91 0.07 17.69
N LEU A 324 -7.89 1.34 18.09
CA LEU A 324 -6.82 2.29 17.83
C LEU A 324 -6.06 2.60 19.14
N VAL A 325 -4.76 2.36 19.12
CA VAL A 325 -3.87 2.63 20.27
C VAL A 325 -2.81 3.68 19.90
N PRO A 326 -2.24 4.42 20.86
CA PRO A 326 -1.13 5.32 20.56
C PRO A 326 0.07 4.57 19.94
N ALA A 327 0.80 5.20 19.02
CA ALA A 327 2.00 4.63 18.46
C ALA A 327 3.08 4.48 19.56
N GLY A 328 3.72 3.32 19.63
CA GLY A 328 4.71 3.02 20.66
C GLY A 328 4.15 2.55 22.01
N ASP A 329 2.83 2.59 22.22
CA ASP A 329 2.18 2.16 23.47
C ASP A 329 1.97 0.64 23.48
N VAL A 330 3.02 -0.09 23.89
CA VAL A 330 3.02 -1.56 24.00
C VAL A 330 1.95 -2.06 24.96
N PRO A 331 1.78 -1.51 26.20
CA PRO A 331 0.74 -1.93 27.12
C PRO A 331 -0.68 -1.75 26.57
N ALA A 332 -0.97 -0.61 25.93
CA ALA A 332 -2.29 -0.40 25.31
C ALA A 332 -2.56 -1.42 24.21
N PHE A 333 -1.56 -1.70 23.34
CA PHE A 333 -1.67 -2.71 22.30
C PHE A 333 -1.93 -4.11 22.88
N ALA A 334 -1.13 -4.51 23.87
CA ALA A 334 -1.29 -5.81 24.55
C ALA A 334 -2.69 -5.95 25.18
N SER A 335 -3.14 -4.95 25.93
CA SER A 335 -4.46 -4.94 26.59
C SER A 335 -5.61 -5.11 25.60
N ARG A 336 -5.60 -4.40 24.44
CA ARG A 336 -6.65 -4.52 23.43
C ARG A 336 -6.62 -5.86 22.71
N THR A 337 -5.42 -6.40 22.45
CA THR A 337 -5.25 -7.71 21.86
C THR A 337 -5.75 -8.82 22.81
N ILE A 338 -5.38 -8.76 24.08
CA ILE A 338 -5.86 -9.73 25.12
C ILE A 338 -7.39 -9.69 25.19
N LYS A 339 -7.99 -8.51 25.20
CA LYS A 339 -9.44 -8.37 25.26
C LYS A 339 -10.13 -9.10 24.09
N LEU A 340 -9.61 -8.96 22.87
CA LEU A 340 -10.15 -9.64 21.70
C LEU A 340 -9.93 -11.17 21.76
N LEU A 341 -8.78 -11.61 22.26
CA LEU A 341 -8.47 -13.04 22.36
C LEU A 341 -9.31 -13.78 23.42
N LEU A 342 -9.72 -13.07 24.49
CA LEU A 342 -10.51 -13.66 25.59
C LEU A 342 -12.03 -13.59 25.36
N ASP A 343 -12.52 -12.78 24.44
CA ASP A 343 -13.95 -12.54 24.20
C ASP A 343 -14.32 -12.88 22.76
N ASP A 344 -14.75 -14.11 22.53
CA ASP A 344 -15.12 -14.63 21.20
C ASP A 344 -16.30 -13.88 20.57
N ASP A 345 -17.29 -13.50 21.39
CA ASP A 345 -18.46 -12.76 20.89
C ASP A 345 -18.10 -11.36 20.45
N LEU A 346 -17.25 -10.68 21.23
CA LEU A 346 -16.70 -9.38 20.83
C LEU A 346 -15.88 -9.49 19.57
N ARG A 347 -15.00 -10.51 19.48
CA ARG A 347 -14.13 -10.73 18.33
C ARG A 347 -14.93 -10.95 17.05
N ARG A 348 -15.95 -11.81 17.09
CA ARG A 348 -16.83 -12.07 15.95
C ARG A 348 -17.62 -10.83 15.55
N ARG A 349 -18.30 -10.18 16.50
CA ARG A 349 -19.10 -8.98 16.24
C ARG A 349 -18.26 -7.85 15.63
N MET A 350 -17.06 -7.59 16.18
CA MET A 350 -16.15 -6.55 15.69
C MET A 350 -15.63 -6.89 14.29
N GLY A 351 -15.31 -8.15 14.00
CA GLY A 351 -14.92 -8.61 12.69
C GLY A 351 -16.02 -8.45 11.64
N GLU A 352 -17.26 -8.80 11.97
CA GLU A 352 -18.42 -8.61 11.09
C GLU A 352 -18.68 -7.12 10.81
N ASN A 353 -18.54 -6.26 11.83
CA ASN A 353 -18.65 -4.82 11.67
C ASN A 353 -17.54 -4.29 10.75
N ALA A 354 -16.29 -4.73 10.98
CA ALA A 354 -15.14 -4.39 10.15
C ALA A 354 -15.37 -4.75 8.68
N ARG A 355 -15.84 -5.96 8.41
CA ARG A 355 -16.15 -6.43 7.06
C ARG A 355 -17.22 -5.57 6.39
N ARG A 356 -18.36 -5.35 7.05
CA ARG A 356 -19.46 -4.52 6.52
C ARG A 356 -19.00 -3.09 6.24
N HIS A 357 -18.17 -2.54 7.13
CA HIS A 357 -17.64 -1.19 6.98
C HIS A 357 -16.75 -1.06 5.72
N VAL A 358 -15.85 -2.01 5.51
CA VAL A 358 -14.97 -2.02 4.32
C VAL A 358 -15.78 -2.29 3.05
N GLU A 359 -16.73 -3.20 3.08
CA GLU A 359 -17.62 -3.50 1.94
C GLU A 359 -18.48 -2.30 1.54
N GLY A 360 -18.84 -1.44 2.47
CA GLY A 360 -19.63 -0.24 2.20
C GLY A 360 -18.83 0.98 1.72
N ASN A 361 -17.51 1.04 2.02
CA ASN A 361 -16.78 2.31 1.89
C ASN A 361 -15.43 2.22 1.16
N PHE A 362 -14.85 1.02 0.99
CA PHE A 362 -13.46 0.87 0.52
C PHE A 362 -13.32 -0.18 -0.58
N LEU A 363 -14.31 -0.27 -1.48
CA LEU A 363 -14.22 -1.21 -2.59
C LEU A 363 -13.30 -0.70 -3.69
N LEU A 364 -12.43 -1.57 -4.19
CA LEU A 364 -11.46 -1.25 -5.23
C LEU A 364 -12.11 -0.74 -6.52
N ARG A 365 -13.32 -1.22 -6.87
CA ARG A 365 -14.08 -0.75 -8.03
C ARG A 365 -14.43 0.74 -7.92
N ASP A 366 -14.80 1.20 -6.72
CA ASP A 366 -15.18 2.59 -6.50
C ASP A 366 -13.94 3.50 -6.53
N VAL A 367 -12.80 2.99 -6.01
CA VAL A 367 -11.49 3.63 -6.14
C VAL A 367 -11.11 3.75 -7.61
N ALA A 368 -11.21 2.67 -8.40
CA ALA A 368 -10.92 2.66 -9.83
C ALA A 368 -11.75 3.71 -10.58
N SER A 369 -13.06 3.80 -10.31
CA SER A 369 -13.94 4.80 -10.91
C SER A 369 -13.49 6.22 -10.59
N ARG A 370 -13.14 6.54 -9.34
CA ARG A 370 -12.66 7.87 -8.92
C ARG A 370 -11.35 8.27 -9.58
N TYR A 371 -10.44 7.31 -9.81
CA TYR A 371 -9.22 7.57 -10.59
C TYR A 371 -9.57 7.94 -12.02
N LEU A 372 -10.47 7.19 -12.68
CA LEU A 372 -10.88 7.44 -14.05
C LEU A 372 -11.63 8.79 -14.18
N GLU A 373 -12.53 9.11 -13.27
CA GLU A 373 -13.21 10.42 -13.20
C GLU A 373 -12.18 11.57 -13.09
N THR A 374 -11.15 11.39 -12.26
CA THR A 374 -10.06 12.37 -12.13
C THR A 374 -9.31 12.55 -13.45
N TYR A 375 -9.02 11.47 -14.16
CA TYR A 375 -8.34 11.53 -15.45
C TYR A 375 -9.21 12.15 -16.54
N GLU A 376 -10.50 11.79 -16.61
CA GLU A 376 -11.45 12.38 -17.55
C GLU A 376 -11.56 13.90 -17.39
N GLY A 377 -11.64 14.37 -16.15
CA GLY A 377 -11.67 15.79 -15.84
C GLY A 377 -10.42 16.55 -16.30
N LEU A 378 -9.27 15.87 -16.35
CA LEU A 378 -8.00 16.49 -16.80
C LEU A 378 -7.81 16.48 -18.32
N ILE A 379 -8.34 15.49 -19.04
CA ILE A 379 -8.16 15.38 -20.50
C ILE A 379 -9.31 16.00 -21.30
N SER A 380 -10.45 16.29 -20.65
CA SER A 380 -11.66 16.87 -21.27
C SER A 380 -12.09 18.13 -20.52
N PRO A 381 -11.32 19.22 -20.54
CA PRO A 381 -11.58 20.41 -19.70
C PRO A 381 -12.88 21.20 -20.06
N GLY A 382 -13.74 20.66 -20.90
CA GLY A 382 -14.99 21.30 -21.34
C GLY A 382 -16.29 20.75 -20.73
N LYS A 383 -16.25 19.73 -19.85
CA LYS A 383 -17.47 19.07 -19.31
C LYS A 383 -17.73 19.22 -17.81
N ILE A 384 -16.93 19.97 -17.09
CA ILE A 384 -17.16 20.25 -15.67
C ILE A 384 -17.76 21.67 -15.58
N HIS A 385 -19.04 21.77 -15.62
CA HIS A 385 -19.97 22.80 -15.13
C HIS A 385 -21.23 22.85 -16.04
N GLN A 386 -22.13 21.90 -15.82
CA GLN A 386 -23.57 22.11 -15.98
C GLN A 386 -24.30 21.42 -14.83
#